data_d5da917b3445f65b4ff09fc60dac3901
#
_entry.id   d5da917b3445f65b4ff09fc60dac3901
#
_cell.length_a   1.000
_cell.length_b   1.000
_cell.length_c   1.000
_cell.angle_alpha   90.00
_cell.angle_beta   90.00
_cell.angle_gamma   90.00
#
_symmetry.space_group_name_H-M   'P 1'
#
loop_
_entity.id
_entity.type
_entity.pdbx_description
1 polymer ?
#
loop_
_entity_poly.entity_id
_entity_poly.type
_entity_poly.pdbx_seq_one_letter_code
_entity_poly.pdbx_strand_id
1 'polypeptide(L)'
;MINDSTMKPFSFEEYIKCPFRKVVTREGRPARVICAYAKGDQPVVALVDIDGNELSFSYYENGRCSKEETPADLFFDDTSEGWVNVYRDSFGRLYTDRTIYRTKEEAKDLNNLHNYIGAFRIDLNINNNNQYQ
;
A
#
# COMPACT_ATOMS: atom_id res chain seq x y z
N MET A 1 15.78 1.85 -9.42
CA MET A 1 16.28 0.79 -8.54
C MET A 1 15.67 0.87 -7.17
N ILE A 2 15.31 -0.26 -6.63
CA ILE A 2 14.71 -0.30 -5.30
C ILE A 2 15.79 -0.08 -4.26
N ASN A 3 15.52 0.79 -3.31
CA ASN A 3 16.42 1.03 -2.20
C ASN A 3 16.11 0.02 -1.10
N ASP A 4 17.04 -0.88 -0.84
CA ASP A 4 16.81 -1.96 0.12
C ASP A 4 16.49 -1.45 1.52
N SER A 5 16.98 -0.25 1.87
CA SER A 5 16.73 0.28 3.21
C SER A 5 15.26 0.65 3.43
N THR A 6 14.47 0.74 2.38
CA THR A 6 13.06 1.10 2.49
C THR A 6 12.14 -0.11 2.40
N MET A 7 12.69 -1.29 2.17
CA MET A 7 11.90 -2.50 2.04
C MET A 7 12.04 -3.35 3.28
N LYS A 8 10.92 -3.78 3.81
CA LYS A 8 10.88 -4.67 4.97
C LYS A 8 10.17 -5.95 4.61
N PRO A 9 10.63 -7.10 5.10
CA PRO A 9 9.90 -8.34 4.84
C PRO A 9 8.45 -8.23 5.30
N PHE A 10 7.56 -8.79 4.52
CA PHE A 10 6.14 -8.82 4.85
C PHE A 10 5.93 -9.59 6.15
N SER A 11 4.99 -9.12 6.95
CA SER A 11 4.56 -9.81 8.15
C SER A 11 3.05 -9.76 8.19
N PHE A 12 2.42 -10.92 8.35
CA PHE A 12 0.97 -10.99 8.47
C PHE A 12 0.49 -10.09 9.61
N GLU A 13 1.17 -10.15 10.73
CA GLU A 13 0.79 -9.39 11.91
C GLU A 13 0.81 -7.90 11.66
N GLU A 14 1.86 -7.42 10.97
CA GLU A 14 1.94 -6.00 10.66
C GLU A 14 0.94 -5.61 9.59
N TYR A 15 0.70 -6.51 8.65
CA TYR A 15 -0.25 -6.20 7.58
C TYR A 15 -1.66 -5.97 8.13
N ILE A 16 -2.11 -6.81 9.05
CA ILE A 16 -3.47 -6.66 9.57
C ILE A 16 -3.62 -5.41 10.42
N LYS A 17 -2.53 -4.89 10.96
CA LYS A 17 -2.58 -3.61 11.69
C LYS A 17 -2.69 -2.42 10.76
N CYS A 18 -2.20 -2.56 9.54
CA CYS A 18 -2.22 -1.45 8.59
C CYS A 18 -2.34 -2.00 7.17
N PRO A 19 -3.54 -2.43 6.76
CA PRO A 19 -3.70 -3.16 5.50
C PRO A 19 -3.58 -2.29 4.25
N PHE A 20 -3.49 -0.98 4.36
CA PHE A 20 -3.24 -0.13 3.21
C PHE A 20 -1.76 0.19 3.01
N ARG A 21 -0.91 -0.45 3.75
CA ARG A 21 0.53 -0.33 3.55
C ARG A 21 0.90 -0.92 2.19
N LYS A 22 1.79 -0.25 1.48
CA LYS A 22 2.14 -0.70 0.14
C LYS A 22 2.92 -2.01 0.21
N VAL A 23 2.50 -2.97 -0.61
CA VAL A 23 3.14 -4.28 -0.67
C VAL A 23 3.72 -4.47 -2.07
N VAL A 24 4.95 -4.97 -2.12
CA VAL A 24 5.64 -5.23 -3.38
C VAL A 24 6.33 -6.57 -3.27
N THR A 25 6.79 -7.10 -4.41
CA THR A 25 7.64 -8.28 -4.39
C THR A 25 9.09 -7.86 -4.16
N ARG A 26 9.96 -8.85 -3.98
CA ARG A 26 11.39 -8.61 -3.82
C ARG A 26 11.95 -7.83 -4.99
N GLU A 27 11.39 -8.03 -6.18
CA GLU A 27 11.82 -7.29 -7.38
C GLU A 27 11.16 -5.92 -7.51
N GLY A 28 10.29 -5.57 -6.59
CA GLY A 28 9.62 -4.27 -6.65
C GLY A 28 8.32 -4.27 -7.46
N ARG A 29 7.82 -5.43 -7.86
CA ARG A 29 6.55 -5.49 -8.59
C ARG A 29 5.40 -5.22 -7.64
N PRO A 30 4.41 -4.45 -8.07
CA PRO A 30 3.24 -4.19 -7.20
C PRO A 30 2.52 -5.48 -6.86
N ALA A 31 2.10 -5.58 -5.60
CA ALA A 31 1.33 -6.72 -5.14
C ALA A 31 0.11 -6.21 -4.38
N ARG A 32 -0.99 -6.95 -4.53
CA ARG A 32 -2.25 -6.57 -3.91
C ARG A 32 -2.78 -7.77 -3.14
N VAL A 33 -2.79 -7.66 -1.81
CA VAL A 33 -3.28 -8.75 -0.97
C VAL A 33 -4.81 -8.80 -1.08
N ILE A 34 -5.32 -9.93 -1.51
CA ILE A 34 -6.77 -10.09 -1.68
C ILE A 34 -7.39 -10.96 -0.61
N CYS A 35 -6.56 -11.71 0.13
CA CYS A 35 -7.03 -12.52 1.25
C CYS A 35 -5.86 -12.73 2.19
N ALA A 36 -6.10 -12.61 3.49
CA ALA A 36 -5.07 -12.84 4.48
C ALA A 36 -5.43 -14.00 5.41
N TYR A 37 -6.56 -14.64 5.19
CA TYR A 37 -7.08 -15.63 6.11
C TYR A 37 -7.46 -16.93 5.40
N ALA A 38 -6.78 -17.25 4.31
CA ALA A 38 -7.06 -18.51 3.63
C ALA A 38 -6.64 -19.66 4.54
N LYS A 39 -7.37 -20.74 4.45
CA LYS A 39 -7.06 -21.93 5.26
C LYS A 39 -5.83 -22.63 4.70
N GLY A 40 -4.98 -23.10 5.61
CA GLY A 40 -3.78 -23.82 5.21
C GLY A 40 -2.52 -23.11 5.64
N ASP A 41 -1.39 -23.61 5.19
CA ASP A 41 -0.10 -23.09 5.60
C ASP A 41 0.23 -21.74 4.98
N GLN A 42 -0.41 -21.41 3.89
CA GLN A 42 -0.17 -20.15 3.19
C GLN A 42 -1.46 -19.32 3.16
N PRO A 43 -1.74 -18.64 4.26
CA PRO A 43 -3.02 -17.93 4.40
C PRO A 43 -3.11 -16.64 3.59
N VAL A 44 -1.98 -16.10 3.11
CA VAL A 44 -1.96 -14.83 2.42
C VAL A 44 -1.99 -15.09 0.92
N VAL A 45 -2.98 -14.50 0.24
CA VAL A 45 -3.11 -14.62 -1.21
C VAL A 45 -3.02 -13.22 -1.79
N ALA A 46 -2.13 -13.05 -2.75
CA ALA A 46 -1.94 -11.75 -3.38
C ALA A 46 -1.91 -11.89 -4.89
N LEU A 47 -2.31 -10.82 -5.55
CA LEU A 47 -2.17 -10.69 -6.99
C LEU A 47 -0.93 -9.85 -7.26
N VAL A 48 -0.02 -10.39 -8.03
CA VAL A 48 1.24 -9.71 -8.37
C VAL A 48 1.16 -9.26 -9.82
N ASP A 49 1.47 -7.98 -10.03
CA ASP A 49 1.46 -7.41 -11.37
C ASP A 49 2.76 -7.80 -12.08
N ILE A 50 2.65 -8.64 -13.08
CA ILE A 50 3.79 -9.06 -13.89
C ILE A 50 3.52 -8.59 -15.31
N ASP A 51 4.14 -7.47 -15.66
CA ASP A 51 4.05 -6.89 -17.00
C ASP A 51 2.60 -6.64 -17.45
N GLY A 52 1.79 -6.14 -16.51
CA GLY A 52 0.42 -5.77 -16.82
C GLY A 52 -0.60 -6.87 -16.58
N ASN A 53 -0.14 -8.07 -16.24
CA ASN A 53 -1.04 -9.17 -15.91
C ASN A 53 -0.91 -9.49 -14.43
N GLU A 54 -2.03 -9.71 -13.78
CA GLU A 54 -2.01 -10.07 -12.38
C GLU A 54 -2.04 -11.58 -12.24
N LEU A 55 -1.05 -12.12 -11.54
CA LEU A 55 -0.98 -13.54 -11.23
C LEU A 55 -1.16 -13.74 -9.74
N SER A 56 -1.87 -14.77 -9.36
CA SER A 56 -2.11 -15.03 -7.94
C SER A 56 -1.01 -15.91 -7.37
N PHE A 57 -0.60 -15.58 -6.14
CA PHE A 57 0.37 -16.36 -5.39
C PHE A 57 -0.15 -16.52 -3.97
N SER A 58 0.19 -17.65 -3.35
CA SER A 58 -0.11 -17.87 -1.94
C SER A 58 1.19 -17.77 -1.14
N TYR A 59 1.10 -17.23 0.07
CA TYR A 59 2.26 -16.94 0.88
C TYR A 59 2.06 -17.40 2.31
N TYR A 60 3.15 -17.78 2.92
CA TYR A 60 3.18 -17.97 4.37
C TYR A 60 3.04 -16.62 5.06
N GLU A 61 2.85 -16.65 6.37
CA GLU A 61 2.65 -15.41 7.13
C GLU A 61 3.85 -14.47 7.05
N ASN A 62 5.03 -15.01 6.76
CA ASN A 62 6.24 -14.19 6.63
C ASN A 62 6.43 -13.62 5.22
N GLY A 63 5.47 -13.83 4.33
CA GLY A 63 5.55 -13.28 2.98
C GLY A 63 6.30 -14.13 1.98
N ARG A 64 6.77 -15.27 2.37
CA ARG A 64 7.44 -16.17 1.44
C ARG A 64 6.43 -17.10 0.78
N CYS A 65 6.65 -17.40 -0.48
CA CYS A 65 5.79 -18.34 -1.18
C CYS A 65 6.38 -19.75 -1.22
N SER A 66 7.60 -19.92 -0.71
CA SER A 66 8.21 -21.22 -0.58
C SER A 66 9.15 -21.19 0.63
N LYS A 67 9.81 -22.31 0.89
CA LYS A 67 10.75 -22.35 1.99
C LYS A 67 12.00 -21.54 1.72
N GLU A 68 12.32 -21.35 0.45
CA GLU A 68 13.51 -20.60 0.06
C GLU A 68 13.09 -19.24 -0.45
N GLU A 69 14.05 -18.31 -0.45
CA GLU A 69 13.80 -16.99 -0.97
C GLU A 69 13.52 -17.04 -2.46
N THR A 70 12.54 -16.25 -2.89
CA THR A 70 12.19 -16.16 -4.30
C THR A 70 11.98 -14.71 -4.67
N PRO A 71 12.05 -14.38 -5.96
CA PRO A 71 11.74 -13.02 -6.41
C PRO A 71 10.30 -12.59 -6.13
N ALA A 72 9.40 -13.54 -5.94
CA ALA A 72 7.98 -13.23 -5.70
C ALA A 72 7.66 -12.97 -4.25
N ASP A 73 8.61 -13.13 -3.33
CA ASP A 73 8.37 -12.90 -1.92
C ASP A 73 7.87 -11.48 -1.67
N LEU A 74 6.99 -11.34 -0.69
CA LEU A 74 6.37 -10.05 -0.41
C LEU A 74 7.19 -9.22 0.57
N PHE A 75 7.16 -7.92 0.35
CA PHE A 75 7.80 -6.93 1.20
C PHE A 75 6.88 -5.75 1.37
N PHE A 76 7.07 -5.01 2.45
CA PHE A 76 6.47 -3.67 2.58
C PHE A 76 7.43 -2.67 1.97
N ASP A 77 6.89 -1.73 1.22
CA ASP A 77 7.68 -0.63 0.67
C ASP A 77 7.40 0.61 1.50
N ASP A 78 8.31 0.93 2.41
CA ASP A 78 8.11 2.03 3.33
C ASP A 78 8.32 3.39 2.70
N THR A 79 8.71 3.44 1.43
CA THR A 79 8.76 4.70 0.71
C THR A 79 7.45 5.03 0.04
N SER A 80 6.42 4.26 0.30
CA SER A 80 5.12 4.48 -0.31
C SER A 80 4.65 5.90 -0.11
N GLU A 81 4.07 6.45 -1.15
CA GLU A 81 3.42 7.74 -1.12
C GLU A 81 1.93 7.55 -1.16
N GLY A 82 1.24 8.48 -0.55
CA GLY A 82 -0.19 8.54 -0.69
C GLY A 82 -0.59 9.87 -1.28
N TRP A 83 -1.79 9.92 -1.80
CA TRP A 83 -2.36 11.15 -2.34
C TRP A 83 -3.70 11.38 -1.68
N VAL A 84 -3.99 12.62 -1.35
CA VAL A 84 -5.26 12.99 -0.75
C VAL A 84 -5.86 14.14 -1.56
N ASN A 85 -7.17 14.16 -1.63
CA ASN A 85 -7.88 15.28 -2.21
C ASN A 85 -8.09 16.33 -1.12
N VAL A 86 -7.76 17.58 -1.45
CA VAL A 86 -7.84 18.67 -0.50
C VAL A 86 -8.94 19.63 -0.96
N TYR A 87 -9.75 20.06 -0.01
CA TYR A 87 -10.88 20.95 -0.25
C TYR A 87 -10.78 22.13 0.71
N ARG A 88 -11.50 23.19 0.38
CA ARG A 88 -11.59 24.36 1.25
C ARG A 88 -13.04 24.55 1.67
N ASP A 89 -13.27 24.71 2.97
CA ASP A 89 -14.63 24.94 3.44
C ASP A 89 -14.98 26.43 3.34
N SER A 90 -16.20 26.77 3.75
CA SER A 90 -16.68 28.15 3.63
C SER A 90 -15.98 29.12 4.56
N PHE A 91 -15.24 28.60 5.53
CA PHE A 91 -14.46 29.43 6.45
C PHE A 91 -13.00 29.55 6.02
N GLY A 92 -12.66 29.01 4.86
CA GLY A 92 -11.29 29.06 4.38
C GLY A 92 -10.38 28.00 4.91
N ARG A 93 -10.91 27.05 5.68
CA ARG A 93 -10.10 25.97 6.24
C ARG A 93 -10.00 24.83 5.26
N LEU A 94 -8.84 24.17 5.25
CA LEU A 94 -8.60 23.04 4.36
C LEU A 94 -9.00 21.74 5.06
N TYR A 95 -9.51 20.81 4.26
CA TYR A 95 -9.83 19.48 4.77
C TYR A 95 -9.65 18.48 3.64
N THR A 96 -9.56 17.20 3.98
CA THR A 96 -9.40 16.14 3.01
C THR A 96 -10.59 15.20 3.09
N ASP A 97 -10.82 14.45 2.00
CA ASP A 97 -11.73 13.32 2.12
C ASP A 97 -11.01 12.25 2.96
N ARG A 98 -11.71 11.18 3.27
CA ARG A 98 -11.16 10.17 4.17
C ARG A 98 -10.39 9.08 3.45
N THR A 99 -10.13 9.29 2.18
CA THR A 99 -9.51 8.28 1.35
C THR A 99 -8.09 8.69 1.02
N ILE A 100 -7.17 7.74 1.15
CA ILE A 100 -5.80 7.91 0.69
C ILE A 100 -5.65 7.08 -0.57
N TYR A 101 -5.23 7.74 -1.63
CA TYR A 101 -5.12 7.11 -2.93
C TYR A 101 -3.66 6.79 -3.23
N ARG A 102 -3.43 5.81 -4.07
CA ARG A 102 -2.07 5.39 -4.41
C ARG A 102 -1.42 6.31 -5.41
N THR A 103 -2.19 6.89 -6.30
CA THR A 103 -1.66 7.75 -7.34
C THR A 103 -2.44 9.04 -7.39
N LYS A 104 -1.81 10.04 -7.98
CA LYS A 104 -2.46 11.33 -8.17
C LYS A 104 -3.70 11.20 -9.04
N GLU A 105 -3.63 10.34 -10.05
CA GLU A 105 -4.75 10.17 -10.97
C GLU A 105 -5.95 9.57 -10.27
N GLU A 106 -5.71 8.62 -9.37
CA GLU A 106 -6.79 8.03 -8.59
C GLU A 106 -7.40 9.02 -7.61
N ALA A 107 -6.58 9.95 -7.13
CA ALA A 107 -7.04 10.91 -6.14
C ALA A 107 -7.90 12.02 -6.72
N LYS A 108 -7.86 12.23 -8.03
CA LYS A 108 -8.61 13.31 -8.62
C LYS A 108 -10.09 13.21 -8.32
N ASP A 109 -10.65 14.35 -7.96
CA ASP A 109 -12.08 14.42 -7.69
C ASP A 109 -12.83 14.50 -9.00
N LEU A 110 -13.49 13.41 -9.35
CA LEU A 110 -14.24 13.34 -10.61
C LEU A 110 -15.57 14.10 -10.54
N ASN A 111 -15.95 14.56 -9.36
CA ASN A 111 -17.21 15.28 -9.19
C ASN A 111 -17.07 16.77 -9.43
N ASN A 112 -15.85 17.25 -9.61
CA ASN A 112 -15.58 18.67 -9.91
C ASN A 112 -16.25 19.61 -8.93
N LEU A 113 -16.15 19.30 -7.64
CA LEU A 113 -16.72 20.19 -6.63
C LEU A 113 -15.98 21.52 -6.67
N HIS A 114 -16.73 22.60 -6.59
CA HIS A 114 -16.15 23.93 -6.74
C HIS A 114 -15.23 24.32 -5.60
N ASN A 115 -15.29 23.64 -4.47
CA ASN A 115 -14.39 23.91 -3.35
C ASN A 115 -13.16 22.98 -3.37
N TYR A 116 -12.99 22.21 -4.44
CA TYR A 116 -11.85 21.31 -4.57
C TYR A 116 -10.59 22.12 -4.89
N ILE A 117 -9.53 21.85 -4.10
CA ILE A 117 -8.24 22.53 -4.30
C ILE A 117 -7.33 21.70 -5.19
N GLY A 118 -7.22 20.42 -4.93
CA GLY A 118 -6.34 19.57 -5.72
C GLY A 118 -5.96 18.32 -4.97
N ALA A 119 -5.17 17.49 -5.65
CA ALA A 119 -4.63 16.26 -5.06
C ALA A 119 -3.20 16.53 -4.64
N PHE A 120 -2.87 16.20 -3.41
CA PHE A 120 -1.55 16.47 -2.83
C PHE A 120 -0.93 15.20 -2.34
N ARG A 121 0.38 15.10 -2.50
CA ARG A 121 1.13 13.95 -2.07
C ARG A 121 1.41 14.04 -0.56
N ILE A 122 1.28 12.90 0.11
CA ILE A 122 1.67 12.79 1.50
C ILE A 122 2.61 11.62 1.65
N ASP A 123 3.43 11.68 2.69
CA ASP A 123 4.37 10.62 3.00
C ASP A 123 3.71 9.66 3.98
N LEU A 124 3.58 8.40 3.57
CA LEU A 124 2.96 7.38 4.39
C LEU A 124 4.00 6.59 5.15
N ASN A 125 4.97 7.25 5.73
CA ASN A 125 6.02 6.58 6.49
C ASN A 125 5.45 6.04 7.80
N ILE A 126 4.93 4.83 7.74
CA ILE A 126 4.23 4.22 8.86
C ILE A 126 5.15 3.94 10.03
N ASN A 127 6.43 3.78 9.75
CA ASN A 127 7.38 3.45 10.81
C ASN A 127 7.57 4.57 11.83
N ASN A 128 7.15 5.77 11.48
CA ASN A 128 7.29 6.91 12.38
C ASN A 128 6.01 7.24 13.12
N ASN A 129 5.01 6.38 13.01
CA ASN A 129 3.71 6.70 13.59
C ASN A 129 3.62 6.41 15.08
N ASN A 130 4.60 5.72 15.63
CA ASN A 130 4.55 5.37 17.04
C ASN A 130 4.73 6.55 17.96
N GLN A 131 5.16 7.68 17.46
CA GLN A 131 5.28 8.86 18.29
C GLN A 131 3.93 9.53 18.56
N TYR A 132 2.88 9.02 18.05
CA TYR A 132 1.54 9.54 18.29
C TYR A 132 0.93 9.03 19.59
N GLN A 133 1.68 8.35 20.36
CA GLN A 133 1.18 7.78 21.60
C GLN A 133 0.83 8.82 22.63
#